data_22e1d7e6a18924931986b5dae65b7559
#
_entry.id   22e1d7e6a18924931986b5dae65b7559
#
_cell.length_a   1.000
_cell.length_b   1.000
_cell.length_c   1.000
_cell.angle_alpha   90.00
_cell.angle_beta   90.00
_cell.angle_gamma   90.00
#
_symmetry.space_group_name_H-M   'P 1'
#
loop_
_entity.id
_entity.type
_entity.pdbx_description
1 polymer ?
#
loop_
_entity_poly.entity_id
_entity_poly.type
_entity_poly.pdbx_seq_one_letter_code
_entity_poly.pdbx_strand_id
1 'polypeptide(L)'
;MSGLLSRLFPQRPKATAEQARQLQQQGAILLDVREDTEWRAGHAPGARHIPLRRLPARMKDLPPRRTVITVCRSGHRSAQAAALLAREGRDVVNLSGGMNAWARAGLPVVAGGGGPGRVA
;
A
#
# COMPACT_ATOMS: atom_id res chain seq x y z
N MET A 1 16.93 6.01 16.85
CA MET A 1 16.98 7.43 16.48
C MET A 1 15.64 7.96 16.03
N SER A 2 15.03 7.29 15.06
CA SER A 2 13.72 7.71 14.58
C SER A 2 12.64 7.66 15.64
N GLY A 3 12.76 6.82 16.66
CA GLY A 3 11.73 6.65 17.69
C GLY A 3 11.42 7.91 18.47
N LEU A 4 12.43 8.70 18.82
CA LEU A 4 12.22 9.93 19.56
C LEU A 4 11.56 10.99 18.68
N LEU A 5 12.03 11.14 17.44
CA LEU A 5 11.45 12.09 16.50
C LEU A 5 10.01 11.72 16.17
N SER A 6 9.71 10.42 16.05
CA SER A 6 8.36 9.94 15.80
C SER A 6 7.38 10.28 16.91
N ARG A 7 7.85 10.37 18.16
CA ARG A 7 7.02 10.77 19.30
C ARG A 7 6.72 12.26 19.27
N LEU A 8 7.70 13.08 18.87
CA LEU A 8 7.55 14.54 18.82
C LEU A 8 6.78 14.98 17.58
N PHE A 9 7.01 14.30 16.45
CA PHE A 9 6.44 14.64 15.16
C PHE A 9 5.88 13.37 14.55
N PRO A 10 4.66 12.97 14.94
CA PRO A 10 4.09 11.68 14.54
C PRO A 10 3.78 11.62 13.05
N GLN A 11 4.82 11.52 12.25
CA GLN A 11 4.70 11.27 10.82
C GLN A 11 4.83 9.79 10.57
N ARG A 12 3.93 9.26 9.74
CA ARG A 12 4.00 7.86 9.37
C ARG A 12 5.05 7.65 8.31
N PRO A 13 5.76 6.52 8.32
CA PRO A 13 6.73 6.22 7.28
C PRO A 13 6.10 6.21 5.90
N LYS A 14 6.84 6.73 4.93
CA LYS A 14 6.43 6.78 3.53
C LYS A 14 7.52 6.19 2.67
N ALA A 15 7.13 5.64 1.53
CA ALA A 15 8.05 5.10 0.54
C ALA A 15 7.71 5.66 -0.84
N THR A 16 8.72 5.89 -1.65
CA THR A 16 8.52 6.16 -3.08
C THR A 16 8.08 4.88 -3.77
N ALA A 17 7.60 5.01 -5.01
CA ALA A 17 7.20 3.83 -5.79
C ALA A 17 8.36 2.84 -5.95
N GLU A 18 9.57 3.35 -6.24
CA GLU A 18 10.74 2.50 -6.39
C GLU A 18 11.11 1.79 -5.10
N GLN A 19 11.08 2.52 -3.97
CA GLN A 19 11.34 1.93 -2.67
C GLN A 19 10.29 0.88 -2.31
N ALA A 20 9.03 1.15 -2.62
CA ALA A 20 7.94 0.20 -2.38
C ALA A 20 8.16 -1.09 -3.19
N ARG A 21 8.58 -0.96 -4.45
CA ARG A 21 8.89 -2.12 -5.27
C ARG A 21 10.02 -2.94 -4.68
N GLN A 22 11.08 -2.29 -4.20
CA GLN A 22 12.19 -2.97 -3.55
C GLN A 22 11.75 -3.70 -2.28
N LEU A 23 10.94 -3.05 -1.46
CA LEU A 23 10.41 -3.66 -0.25
C LEU A 23 9.54 -4.86 -0.57
N GLN A 24 8.70 -4.77 -1.61
CA GLN A 24 7.87 -5.88 -2.06
C GLN A 24 8.74 -7.07 -2.48
N GLN A 25 9.82 -6.81 -3.21
CA GLN A 25 10.75 -7.86 -3.63
C GLN A 25 11.46 -8.51 -2.45
N GLN A 26 11.58 -7.80 -1.34
CA GLN A 26 12.20 -8.30 -0.12
C GLN A 26 11.18 -8.98 0.81
N GLY A 27 9.94 -9.12 0.38
CA GLY A 27 8.93 -9.85 1.14
C GLY A 27 7.85 -9.00 1.80
N ALA A 28 7.89 -7.67 1.66
CA ALA A 28 6.82 -6.84 2.17
C ALA A 28 5.54 -7.08 1.36
N ILE A 29 4.40 -6.88 2.01
CA ILE A 29 3.09 -7.02 1.39
C ILE A 29 2.65 -5.67 0.85
N LEU A 30 2.41 -5.59 -0.45
CA LEU A 30 1.80 -4.40 -1.05
C LEU A 30 0.29 -4.56 -0.96
N LEU A 31 -0.34 -3.72 -0.15
CA LEU A 31 -1.76 -3.79 0.13
C LEU A 31 -2.49 -2.64 -0.57
N ASP A 32 -3.26 -2.97 -1.58
CA ASP A 32 -4.08 -2.03 -2.33
C ASP A 32 -5.43 -1.89 -1.63
N VAL A 33 -5.76 -0.68 -1.19
CA VAL A 33 -6.99 -0.42 -0.45
C VAL A 33 -8.04 0.33 -1.27
N ARG A 34 -7.88 0.33 -2.61
CA ARG A 34 -8.84 0.95 -3.52
C ARG A 34 -10.08 0.08 -3.68
N GLU A 35 -11.08 0.62 -4.37
CA GLU A 35 -12.32 -0.11 -4.66
C GLU A 35 -12.10 -1.18 -5.73
N ASP A 36 -13.04 -2.12 -5.83
CA ASP A 36 -12.95 -3.26 -6.74
C ASP A 36 -12.79 -2.83 -8.20
N THR A 37 -13.48 -1.76 -8.60
CA THR A 37 -13.41 -1.27 -9.99
C THR A 37 -12.03 -0.73 -10.32
N GLU A 38 -11.42 -0.01 -9.40
CA GLU A 38 -10.06 0.51 -9.56
C GLU A 38 -9.04 -0.62 -9.65
N TRP A 39 -9.19 -1.61 -8.78
CA TRP A 39 -8.33 -2.78 -8.77
C TRP A 39 -8.39 -3.54 -10.10
N ARG A 40 -9.60 -3.78 -10.59
CA ARG A 40 -9.78 -4.53 -11.84
C ARG A 40 -9.21 -3.80 -13.05
N ALA A 41 -9.28 -2.47 -13.07
CA ALA A 41 -8.72 -1.69 -14.17
C ALA A 41 -7.20 -1.79 -14.21
N GLY A 42 -6.55 -1.83 -13.05
CA GLY A 42 -5.11 -1.99 -13.00
C GLY A 42 -4.56 -1.91 -11.59
N HIS A 43 -3.64 -2.80 -11.27
CA HIS A 43 -2.99 -2.85 -9.95
C HIS A 43 -1.55 -3.34 -10.12
N ALA A 44 -0.76 -3.17 -9.07
CA ALA A 44 0.62 -3.62 -9.08
C ALA A 44 0.67 -5.16 -9.02
N PRO A 45 1.54 -5.81 -9.82
CA PRO A 45 1.68 -7.26 -9.74
C PRO A 45 2.04 -7.71 -8.33
N GLY A 46 1.44 -8.81 -7.89
CA GLY A 46 1.71 -9.38 -6.58
C GLY A 46 1.05 -8.66 -5.41
N ALA A 47 0.34 -7.56 -5.65
CA ALA A 47 -0.37 -6.85 -4.60
C ALA A 47 -1.55 -7.67 -4.07
N ARG A 48 -1.88 -7.46 -2.81
CA ARG A 48 -3.12 -7.94 -2.20
C ARG A 48 -4.14 -6.83 -2.22
N HIS A 49 -5.41 -7.19 -2.28
CA HIS A 49 -6.49 -6.23 -2.35
C HIS A 49 -7.45 -6.40 -1.18
N ILE A 50 -7.55 -5.36 -0.36
CA ILE A 50 -8.59 -5.23 0.66
C ILE A 50 -9.06 -3.78 0.63
N PRO A 51 -10.26 -3.50 0.12
CA PRO A 51 -10.77 -2.13 0.13
C PRO A 51 -10.77 -1.53 1.54
N LEU A 52 -10.50 -0.24 1.64
CA LEU A 52 -10.35 0.44 2.94
C LEU A 52 -11.52 0.16 3.87
N ARG A 53 -12.76 0.19 3.34
CA ARG A 53 -13.96 -0.04 4.15
C ARG A 53 -14.03 -1.44 4.76
N ARG A 54 -13.33 -2.40 4.18
CA ARG A 54 -13.30 -3.79 4.68
C ARG A 54 -12.08 -4.08 5.54
N LEU A 55 -11.13 -3.17 5.58
CA LEU A 55 -9.86 -3.43 6.25
C LEU A 55 -10.01 -3.75 7.74
N PRO A 56 -10.84 -3.05 8.54
CA PRO A 56 -10.94 -3.37 9.96
C PRO A 56 -11.31 -4.82 10.23
N ALA A 57 -12.22 -5.38 9.43
CA ALA A 57 -12.66 -6.76 9.61
C ALA A 57 -11.67 -7.78 9.04
N ARG A 58 -10.74 -7.34 8.21
CA ARG A 58 -9.85 -8.24 7.46
C ARG A 58 -8.37 -8.07 7.77
N MET A 59 -8.01 -7.25 8.73
CA MET A 59 -6.60 -7.10 9.13
C MET A 59 -5.96 -8.41 9.53
N LYS A 60 -6.72 -9.31 10.14
CA LYS A 60 -6.26 -10.63 10.54
C LYS A 60 -5.81 -11.51 9.38
N ASP A 61 -6.26 -11.20 8.15
CA ASP A 61 -5.87 -11.94 6.96
C ASP A 61 -4.44 -11.62 6.53
N LEU A 62 -3.85 -10.56 7.05
CA LEU A 62 -2.49 -10.17 6.73
C LEU A 62 -1.50 -10.85 7.68
N PRO A 63 -0.42 -11.46 7.14
CA PRO A 63 0.60 -12.08 7.98
C PRO A 63 1.14 -11.09 9.02
N PRO A 64 1.23 -11.48 10.31
CA PRO A 64 1.44 -10.51 11.39
C PRO A 64 2.84 -9.91 11.47
N ARG A 65 3.85 -10.54 10.87
CA ARG A 65 5.24 -10.11 11.04
C ARG A 65 5.87 -9.56 9.77
N ARG A 66 5.06 -9.25 8.79
CA ARG A 66 5.58 -8.71 7.52
C ARG A 66 5.23 -7.25 7.43
N THR A 67 6.17 -6.46 6.90
CA THR A 67 5.93 -5.06 6.58
C THR A 67 4.79 -4.97 5.57
N VAL A 68 3.85 -4.06 5.80
CA VAL A 68 2.74 -3.80 4.89
C VAL A 68 2.95 -2.43 4.25
N ILE A 69 2.90 -2.38 2.93
CA ILE A 69 2.96 -1.14 2.17
C ILE A 69 1.53 -0.84 1.72
N THR A 70 0.93 0.22 2.23
CA THR A 70 -0.42 0.60 1.82
C THR A 70 -0.38 1.46 0.57
N VAL A 71 -1.28 1.20 -0.37
CA VAL A 71 -1.37 1.97 -1.61
C VAL A 71 -2.83 2.23 -1.97
N CYS A 72 -3.09 3.45 -2.45
CA CYS A 72 -4.34 3.80 -3.12
C CYS A 72 -4.01 4.57 -4.39
N ARG A 73 -4.94 5.34 -4.93
CA ARG A 73 -4.66 6.06 -6.16
C ARG A 73 -3.63 7.18 -5.97
N SER A 74 -3.81 8.01 -4.94
CA SER A 74 -3.00 9.21 -4.71
C SER A 74 -2.31 9.29 -3.35
N GLY A 75 -2.67 8.41 -2.41
CA GLY A 75 -2.06 8.35 -1.09
C GLY A 75 -2.98 8.65 0.08
N HIS A 76 -4.19 9.14 -0.16
CA HIS A 76 -5.11 9.61 0.88
C HIS A 76 -5.77 8.46 1.65
N ARG A 77 -6.43 7.56 0.94
CA ARG A 77 -7.07 6.39 1.56
C ARG A 77 -6.05 5.46 2.18
N SER A 78 -4.90 5.30 1.52
CA SER A 78 -3.84 4.44 2.03
C SER A 78 -3.19 4.99 3.29
N ALA A 79 -3.16 6.32 3.47
CA ALA A 79 -2.70 6.92 4.72
C ALA A 79 -3.65 6.55 5.88
N GLN A 80 -4.94 6.52 5.63
CA GLN A 80 -5.92 6.06 6.62
C GLN A 80 -5.72 4.58 6.96
N ALA A 81 -5.50 3.76 5.95
CA ALA A 81 -5.21 2.34 6.14
C ALA A 81 -3.94 2.14 6.96
N ALA A 82 -2.90 2.91 6.67
CA ALA A 82 -1.64 2.85 7.41
C ALA A 82 -1.87 3.20 8.88
N ALA A 83 -2.72 4.19 9.17
CA ALA A 83 -3.06 4.56 10.53
C ALA A 83 -3.75 3.43 11.28
N LEU A 84 -4.71 2.77 10.64
CA LEU A 84 -5.41 1.64 11.24
C LEU A 84 -4.46 0.49 11.55
N LEU A 85 -3.61 0.14 10.60
CA LEU A 85 -2.64 -0.95 10.76
C LEU A 85 -1.62 -0.62 11.84
N ALA A 86 -1.14 0.61 11.89
CA ALA A 86 -0.16 1.03 12.89
C ALA A 86 -0.75 0.95 14.31
N ARG A 87 -2.01 1.27 14.48
CA ARG A 87 -2.69 1.15 15.78
C ARG A 87 -2.76 -0.30 16.26
N GLU A 88 -2.79 -1.24 15.32
CA GLU A 88 -2.79 -2.67 15.63
C GLU A 88 -1.37 -3.23 15.78
N GLY A 89 -0.37 -2.35 15.86
CA GLY A 89 1.01 -2.77 16.05
C GLY A 89 1.70 -3.27 14.79
N ARG A 90 1.11 -3.04 13.63
CA ARG A 90 1.70 -3.48 12.36
C ARG A 90 2.83 -2.54 11.93
N ASP A 91 3.85 -3.12 11.32
CA ASP A 91 4.89 -2.39 10.62
C ASP A 91 4.34 -1.98 9.25
N VAL A 92 4.14 -0.69 9.05
CA VAL A 92 3.45 -0.18 7.87
C VAL A 92 4.14 1.03 7.28
N VAL A 93 4.13 1.09 5.95
CA VAL A 93 4.68 2.19 5.16
C VAL A 93 3.61 2.58 4.14
N ASN A 94 3.40 3.88 3.93
CA ASN A 94 2.47 4.35 2.90
C ASN A 94 3.22 4.69 1.61
N LEU A 95 2.73 4.21 0.47
CA LEU A 95 3.31 4.53 -0.83
C LEU A 95 2.93 5.95 -1.22
N SER A 96 3.92 6.84 -1.21
CA SER A 96 3.71 8.25 -1.55
C SER A 96 3.25 8.41 -2.99
N GLY A 97 2.17 9.14 -3.19
CA GLY A 97 1.61 9.37 -4.52
C GLY A 97 0.84 8.19 -5.09
N GLY A 98 0.79 7.08 -4.38
CA GLY A 98 -0.05 5.92 -4.72
C GLY A 98 0.23 5.32 -6.09
N MET A 99 -0.80 4.74 -6.70
CA MET A 99 -0.69 4.12 -8.01
C MET A 99 -0.36 5.11 -9.11
N ASN A 100 -0.71 6.38 -8.94
CA ASN A 100 -0.28 7.43 -9.88
C ASN A 100 1.24 7.53 -9.93
N ALA A 101 1.89 7.55 -8.77
CA ALA A 101 3.36 7.58 -8.70
C ALA A 101 3.98 6.28 -9.20
N TRP A 102 3.36 5.15 -8.90
CA TRP A 102 3.80 3.83 -9.38
C TRP A 102 3.85 3.81 -10.91
N ALA A 103 2.77 4.24 -11.56
CA ALA A 103 2.70 4.27 -13.03
C ALA A 103 3.68 5.27 -13.62
N ARG A 104 3.83 6.45 -13.01
CA ARG A 104 4.81 7.46 -13.48
C ARG A 104 6.25 6.97 -13.39
N ALA A 105 6.53 6.10 -12.44
CA ALA A 105 7.86 5.49 -12.30
C ALA A 105 8.11 4.40 -13.36
N GLY A 106 7.13 4.11 -14.20
CA GLY A 106 7.26 3.08 -15.23
C GLY A 106 7.13 1.66 -14.70
N LEU A 107 6.63 1.48 -13.49
CA LEU A 107 6.48 0.16 -12.90
C LEU A 107 5.24 -0.54 -13.47
N PRO A 108 5.25 -1.89 -13.52
CA PRO A 108 4.19 -2.61 -14.20
C PRO A 108 2.83 -2.47 -13.52
N VAL A 109 1.78 -2.38 -14.34
CA VAL A 109 0.39 -2.36 -13.91
C VAL A 109 -0.36 -3.41 -14.72
N VAL A 110 -1.04 -4.32 -14.03
CA VAL A 110 -1.76 -5.41 -14.65
C VAL A 110 -3.26 -5.29 -14.37
N ALA A 111 -4.07 -5.70 -15.34
CA ALA A 111 -5.52 -5.72 -15.17
C ALA A 111 -5.97 -6.98 -14.43
N GLY A 112 -7.20 -6.97 -13.95
CA GLY A 112 -7.77 -8.09 -13.21
C GLY A 112 -7.72 -9.42 -13.95
N GLY A 113 -7.78 -9.40 -15.29
CA GLY A 113 -7.67 -10.60 -16.11
C GLY A 113 -6.24 -11.01 -16.45
N GLY A 114 -5.23 -10.29 -15.96
CA GLY A 114 -3.83 -10.63 -16.17
C GLY A 114 -3.13 -9.91 -17.32
N GLY A 115 -3.87 -9.24 -18.19
CA GLY A 115 -3.30 -8.45 -19.28
C GLY A 115 -2.82 -7.08 -18.80
N PRO A 116 -2.38 -6.20 -19.75
CA PRO A 116 -1.97 -4.85 -19.38
C PRO A 116 -3.09 -4.08 -18.70
N GLY A 117 -2.76 -3.36 -17.65
CA GLY A 117 -3.70 -2.56 -16.90
C GLY A 117 -3.35 -1.08 -16.93
N ARG A 118 -4.26 -0.28 -16.38
CA ARG A 118 -4.06 1.16 -16.23
C ARG A 118 -4.59 1.60 -14.88
N VAL A 119 -4.07 2.69 -14.37
CA VAL A 119 -4.56 3.29 -13.13
C VAL A 119 -5.83 4.08 -13.46
N ALA A 120 -6.95 3.62 -12.94
CA ALA A 120 -8.25 4.24 -13.18
C ALA A 120 -8.41 5.52 -12.35
#